data_f83e907ba3a3ab8e5f1665a6fe2d63ae
#
_entry.id   f83e907ba3a3ab8e5f1665a6fe2d63ae
#
_cell.length_a   1.000
_cell.length_b   1.000
_cell.length_c   1.000
_cell.angle_alpha   90.00
_cell.angle_beta   90.00
_cell.angle_gamma   90.00
#
_symmetry.space_group_name_H-M   'P 1'
#
loop_
_entity.id
_entity.type
_entity.pdbx_description
1 polymer ?
#
loop_
_entity_poly.entity_id
_entity_poly.type
_entity_poly.pdbx_seq_one_letter_code
_entity_poly.pdbx_strand_id
1 'polypeptide(L)'
;HLVSGLFQTLGFAKEKIHVKTHTETYVSYVLCNKREIWANDVTLFRMDENEFICQNITKRRVKNGLVIFVEEENLTGRISYNMLKTKSGREQADDILLSYLQEDYKTHIVSCVFFTGIGFYDNWYRKSAAEICRRRKAFKGMNLFADGAAVSIQDEEYKDILILCEGKTLLNIGILIEKEGNEEEFSMLRAGQSWTES
;
A
#
# COMPACT_ATOMS: atom_id res chain seq x y z
N HIS A 1 10.09 -2.25 16.96
CA HIS A 1 11.20 -2.49 17.92
C HIS A 1 11.40 -3.97 18.28
N LEU A 2 10.34 -4.78 18.52
CA LEU A 2 10.47 -6.21 18.90
C LEU A 2 11.16 -7.06 17.83
N VAL A 3 10.74 -6.95 16.56
CA VAL A 3 11.31 -7.73 15.44
C VAL A 3 12.79 -7.37 15.23
N SER A 4 13.12 -6.07 15.23
CA SER A 4 14.49 -5.62 15.10
C SER A 4 15.39 -6.12 16.24
N GLY A 5 14.89 -6.08 17.50
CA GLY A 5 15.60 -6.64 18.65
C GLY A 5 15.85 -8.13 18.56
N LEU A 6 14.87 -8.91 18.05
CA LEU A 6 15.03 -10.33 17.83
C LEU A 6 16.16 -10.64 16.85
N PHE A 7 16.21 -9.96 15.70
CA PHE A 7 17.27 -10.17 14.71
C PHE A 7 18.65 -9.76 15.24
N GLN A 8 18.74 -8.71 16.05
CA GLN A 8 20.00 -8.34 16.71
C GLN A 8 20.47 -9.44 17.69
N THR A 9 19.53 -10.04 18.44
CA THR A 9 19.84 -11.16 19.33
C THR A 9 20.36 -12.40 18.57
N LEU A 10 19.90 -12.57 17.30
CA LEU A 10 20.39 -13.60 16.39
C LEU A 10 21.73 -13.26 15.71
N GLY A 11 22.35 -12.12 16.06
CA GLY A 11 23.67 -11.72 15.58
C GLY A 11 23.67 -10.87 14.30
N PHE A 12 22.51 -10.40 13.84
CA PHE A 12 22.46 -9.46 12.71
C PHE A 12 22.86 -8.06 13.18
N ALA A 13 23.74 -7.40 12.41
CA ALA A 13 24.09 -6.02 12.64
C ALA A 13 22.87 -5.09 12.40
N LYS A 14 22.68 -4.09 13.28
CA LYS A 14 21.52 -3.18 13.23
C LYS A 14 21.34 -2.52 11.86
N GLU A 15 22.42 -2.18 11.22
CA GLU A 15 22.48 -1.51 9.90
C GLU A 15 21.99 -2.41 8.76
N LYS A 16 21.93 -3.72 8.99
CA LYS A 16 21.42 -4.73 8.03
C LYS A 16 19.94 -5.09 8.26
N ILE A 17 19.31 -4.50 9.27
CA ILE A 17 17.92 -4.81 9.61
C ILE A 17 17.05 -3.64 9.13
N HIS A 18 16.31 -3.86 8.05
CA HIS A 18 15.38 -2.88 7.49
C HIS A 18 13.94 -3.35 7.77
N VAL A 19 13.20 -2.56 8.56
CA VAL A 19 11.79 -2.82 8.84
C VAL A 19 10.96 -1.93 7.92
N LYS A 20 10.01 -2.54 7.22
CA LYS A 20 9.08 -1.85 6.31
C LYS A 20 7.64 -2.17 6.68
N THR A 21 6.74 -1.24 6.48
CA THR A 21 5.31 -1.47 6.60
C THR A 21 4.78 -2.27 5.41
N HIS A 22 3.61 -2.90 5.55
CA HIS A 22 2.93 -3.55 4.43
C HIS A 22 2.69 -2.56 3.27
N THR A 23 2.31 -1.33 3.58
CA THR A 23 2.09 -0.29 2.58
C THR A 23 3.35 0.06 1.81
N GLU A 24 4.49 0.24 2.48
CA GLU A 24 5.76 0.52 1.82
C GLU A 24 6.20 -0.64 0.92
N THR A 25 6.05 -1.88 1.39
CA THR A 25 6.40 -3.07 0.60
C THR A 25 5.45 -3.23 -0.59
N TYR A 26 4.16 -2.94 -0.42
CA TYR A 26 3.20 -2.95 -1.52
C TYR A 26 3.57 -1.91 -2.60
N VAL A 27 3.86 -0.67 -2.20
CA VAL A 27 4.29 0.37 -3.15
C VAL A 27 5.55 -0.07 -3.89
N SER A 28 6.56 -0.58 -3.18
CA SER A 28 7.80 -1.07 -3.79
C SER A 28 7.53 -2.20 -4.80
N TYR A 29 6.66 -3.15 -4.44
CA TYR A 29 6.25 -4.23 -5.33
C TYR A 29 5.58 -3.69 -6.60
N VAL A 30 4.66 -2.74 -6.47
CA VAL A 30 3.96 -2.16 -7.62
C VAL A 30 4.92 -1.42 -8.55
N LEU A 31 5.81 -0.61 -7.99
CA LEU A 31 6.72 0.22 -8.77
C LEU A 31 7.78 -0.57 -9.52
N CYS A 32 8.24 -1.72 -8.99
CA CYS A 32 9.19 -2.58 -9.67
C CYS A 32 8.58 -3.33 -10.88
N ASN A 33 7.26 -3.33 -10.99
CA ASN A 33 6.58 -3.92 -12.13
C ASN A 33 6.61 -3.00 -13.36
N LYS A 34 6.25 -3.57 -14.53
CA LYS A 34 6.16 -2.81 -15.79
C LYS A 34 5.22 -1.61 -15.62
N ARG A 35 5.57 -0.48 -16.23
CA ARG A 35 4.80 0.77 -16.16
C ARG A 35 3.33 0.63 -16.53
N GLU A 36 2.98 -0.32 -17.35
CA GLU A 36 1.57 -0.60 -17.70
C GLU A 36 0.72 -1.09 -16.52
N ILE A 37 1.34 -1.68 -15.47
CA ILE A 37 0.67 -2.14 -14.25
C ILE A 37 0.20 -0.94 -13.44
N TRP A 38 1.02 0.10 -13.37
CA TRP A 38 0.77 1.31 -12.62
C TRP A 38 0.67 2.57 -13.51
N ALA A 39 0.12 2.37 -14.73
CA ALA A 39 -0.16 3.49 -15.64
C ALA A 39 -1.14 4.49 -15.01
N ASN A 40 -2.19 3.99 -14.34
CA ASN A 40 -3.14 4.74 -13.50
C ASN A 40 -3.07 4.20 -12.07
N ASP A 41 -4.16 4.34 -11.31
CA ASP A 41 -4.26 3.85 -9.95
C ASP A 41 -4.13 2.32 -9.87
N VAL A 42 -3.65 1.83 -8.74
CA VAL A 42 -3.50 0.40 -8.46
C VAL A 42 -4.16 0.09 -7.13
N THR A 43 -5.05 -0.89 -7.14
CA THR A 43 -5.79 -1.32 -5.95
C THR A 43 -5.26 -2.64 -5.43
N LEU A 44 -5.13 -2.75 -4.12
CA LEU A 44 -4.86 -4.00 -3.40
C LEU A 44 -6.03 -4.33 -2.49
N PHE A 45 -6.54 -5.55 -2.60
CA PHE A 45 -7.43 -6.16 -1.61
C PHE A 45 -6.63 -7.18 -0.80
N ARG A 46 -6.53 -6.96 0.51
CA ARG A 46 -5.90 -7.88 1.46
C ARG A 46 -6.95 -8.37 2.44
N MET A 47 -7.15 -9.69 2.50
CA MET A 47 -8.08 -10.29 3.45
C MET A 47 -7.41 -11.37 4.27
N ASP A 48 -7.38 -11.16 5.57
CA ASP A 48 -6.95 -12.10 6.59
C ASP A 48 -8.15 -12.54 7.45
N GLU A 49 -7.93 -13.33 8.51
CA GLU A 49 -9.03 -13.81 9.35
C GLU A 49 -9.80 -12.68 10.04
N ASN A 50 -9.11 -11.61 10.43
CA ASN A 50 -9.63 -10.54 11.27
C ASN A 50 -9.90 -9.24 10.50
N GLU A 51 -9.33 -9.09 9.31
CA GLU A 51 -9.45 -7.82 8.58
C GLU A 51 -9.55 -8.01 7.07
N PHE A 52 -10.28 -7.11 6.46
CA PHE A 52 -10.34 -6.95 5.00
C PHE A 52 -10.04 -5.50 4.68
N ILE A 53 -8.91 -5.27 4.03
CA ILE A 53 -8.36 -3.95 3.74
C ILE A 53 -8.31 -3.75 2.22
N CYS A 54 -8.72 -2.56 1.78
CA CYS A 54 -8.50 -2.04 0.44
C CYS A 54 -7.45 -0.94 0.51
N GLN A 55 -6.40 -1.02 -0.29
CA GLN A 55 -5.40 0.03 -0.44
C GLN A 55 -5.36 0.50 -1.89
N ASN A 56 -5.51 1.81 -2.11
CA ASN A 56 -5.40 2.43 -3.42
C ASN A 56 -4.12 3.24 -3.52
N ILE A 57 -3.29 2.91 -4.50
CA ILE A 57 -2.10 3.68 -4.87
C ILE A 57 -2.48 4.65 -5.97
N THR A 58 -2.33 5.94 -5.70
CA THR A 58 -2.47 7.02 -6.67
C THR A 58 -1.13 7.73 -6.83
N LYS A 59 -0.74 8.06 -8.05
CA LYS A 59 0.51 8.77 -8.34
C LYS A 59 0.26 10.18 -8.83
N ARG A 60 1.09 11.13 -8.39
CA ARG A 60 1.11 12.49 -8.91
C ARG A 60 2.53 12.90 -9.27
N ARG A 61 2.72 13.43 -10.46
CA ARG A 61 3.97 14.06 -10.85
C ARG A 61 4.04 15.46 -10.28
N VAL A 62 5.13 15.75 -9.61
CA VAL A 62 5.46 17.08 -9.10
C VAL A 62 6.73 17.60 -9.78
N LYS A 63 7.03 18.90 -9.62
CA LYS A 63 8.18 19.54 -10.28
C LYS A 63 9.51 18.79 -10.05
N ASN A 64 9.69 18.20 -8.86
CA ASN A 64 10.94 17.58 -8.43
C ASN A 64 10.83 16.05 -8.24
N GLY A 65 9.86 15.37 -8.86
CA GLY A 65 9.78 13.92 -8.72
C GLY A 65 8.39 13.33 -8.84
N LEU A 66 8.21 12.19 -8.22
CA LEU A 66 6.97 11.43 -8.16
C LEU A 66 6.51 11.32 -6.71
N VAL A 67 5.26 11.64 -6.46
CA VAL A 67 4.60 11.42 -5.18
C VAL A 67 3.59 10.29 -5.33
N ILE A 68 3.66 9.33 -4.43
CA ILE A 68 2.73 8.21 -4.32
C ILE A 68 1.85 8.46 -3.10
N PHE A 69 0.56 8.50 -3.31
CA PHE A 69 -0.44 8.52 -2.24
C PHE A 69 -1.01 7.12 -2.08
N VAL A 70 -1.13 6.67 -0.85
CA VAL A 70 -1.79 5.41 -0.53
C VAL A 70 -2.95 5.71 0.43
N GLU A 71 -4.16 5.47 -0.06
CA GLU A 71 -5.37 5.55 0.73
C GLU A 71 -5.77 4.14 1.17
N GLU A 72 -6.15 3.99 2.43
CA GLU A 72 -6.57 2.72 3.00
C GLU A 72 -8.01 2.80 3.49
N GLU A 73 -8.82 1.80 3.13
CA GLU A 73 -10.19 1.63 3.62
C GLU A 73 -10.34 0.26 4.27
N ASN A 74 -10.89 0.23 5.47
CA ASN A 74 -11.22 -1.01 6.16
C ASN A 74 -12.62 -1.49 5.75
N LEU A 75 -12.67 -2.60 5.04
CA LEU A 75 -13.90 -3.23 4.52
C LEU A 75 -14.40 -4.38 5.40
N THR A 76 -13.79 -4.65 6.55
CA THR A 76 -14.15 -5.77 7.45
C THR A 76 -15.62 -5.75 7.86
N GLY A 77 -16.20 -4.55 8.04
CA GLY A 77 -17.62 -4.38 8.35
C GLY A 77 -18.55 -4.72 7.18
N ARG A 78 -18.06 -4.75 5.95
CA ARG A 78 -18.84 -5.11 4.74
C ARG A 78 -18.69 -6.57 4.37
N ILE A 79 -17.46 -7.10 4.40
CA ILE A 79 -17.14 -8.49 4.07
C ILE A 79 -16.20 -9.03 5.15
N SER A 80 -16.62 -10.06 5.86
CA SER A 80 -15.78 -10.74 6.86
C SER A 80 -15.30 -12.10 6.35
N TYR A 81 -14.13 -12.55 6.84
CA TYR A 81 -13.62 -13.88 6.52
C TYR A 81 -14.59 -15.01 6.86
N ASN A 82 -15.41 -14.84 7.90
CA ASN A 82 -16.41 -15.82 8.31
C ASN A 82 -17.51 -16.03 7.25
N MET A 83 -17.85 -15.03 6.45
CA MET A 83 -18.80 -15.19 5.33
C MET A 83 -18.30 -16.22 4.32
N LEU A 84 -16.99 -16.33 4.15
CA LEU A 84 -16.40 -17.22 3.13
C LEU A 84 -16.48 -18.71 3.50
N LYS A 85 -16.87 -19.04 4.74
CA LYS A 85 -17.01 -20.43 5.19
C LYS A 85 -18.22 -21.15 4.60
N THR A 86 -19.21 -20.40 4.11
CA THR A 86 -20.42 -20.96 3.51
C THR A 86 -20.55 -20.59 2.04
N LYS A 87 -21.26 -21.41 1.26
CA LYS A 87 -21.50 -21.13 -0.16
C LYS A 87 -22.29 -19.83 -0.35
N SER A 88 -23.39 -19.68 0.41
CA SER A 88 -24.24 -18.48 0.34
C SER A 88 -23.47 -17.23 0.77
N GLY A 89 -22.64 -17.33 1.83
CA GLY A 89 -21.82 -16.21 2.29
C GLY A 89 -20.77 -15.79 1.25
N ARG A 90 -20.17 -16.72 0.51
CA ARG A 90 -19.27 -16.41 -0.61
C ARG A 90 -19.98 -15.69 -1.76
N GLU A 91 -21.19 -16.13 -2.12
CA GLU A 91 -21.99 -15.47 -3.14
C GLU A 91 -22.35 -14.04 -2.74
N GLN A 92 -22.75 -13.84 -1.48
CA GLN A 92 -23.04 -12.51 -0.93
C GLN A 92 -21.78 -11.63 -0.87
N ALA A 93 -20.64 -12.17 -0.44
CA ALA A 93 -19.37 -11.45 -0.40
C ALA A 93 -18.93 -10.97 -1.80
N ASP A 94 -19.10 -11.82 -2.84
CA ASP A 94 -18.80 -11.43 -4.21
C ASP A 94 -19.73 -10.31 -4.71
N ASP A 95 -21.03 -10.36 -4.37
CA ASP A 95 -21.98 -9.30 -4.74
C ASP A 95 -21.65 -7.97 -4.05
N ILE A 96 -21.23 -8.00 -2.78
CA ILE A 96 -20.79 -6.81 -2.05
C ILE A 96 -19.51 -6.25 -2.66
N LEU A 97 -18.52 -7.10 -2.95
CA LEU A 97 -17.25 -6.67 -3.56
C LEU A 97 -17.50 -6.09 -4.96
N LEU A 98 -18.36 -6.72 -5.76
CA LEU A 98 -18.74 -6.21 -7.09
C LEU A 98 -19.36 -4.82 -7.00
N SER A 99 -20.28 -4.61 -6.06
CA SER A 99 -20.93 -3.32 -5.84
C SER A 99 -19.92 -2.25 -5.41
N TYR A 100 -18.98 -2.61 -4.54
CA TYR A 100 -17.89 -1.75 -4.11
C TYR A 100 -17.02 -1.32 -5.31
N LEU A 101 -16.58 -2.26 -6.13
CA LEU A 101 -15.77 -2.00 -7.32
C LEU A 101 -16.50 -1.09 -8.32
N GLN A 102 -17.78 -1.30 -8.54
CA GLN A 102 -18.57 -0.46 -9.45
C GLN A 102 -18.72 0.97 -8.97
N GLU A 103 -18.75 1.19 -7.65
CA GLU A 103 -18.78 2.53 -7.06
C GLU A 103 -17.40 3.19 -7.14
N ASP A 104 -16.35 2.49 -6.72
CA ASP A 104 -14.97 2.96 -6.76
C ASP A 104 -14.54 3.37 -8.18
N TYR A 105 -14.93 2.59 -9.18
CA TYR A 105 -14.59 2.86 -10.59
C TYR A 105 -15.31 4.04 -11.23
N LYS A 106 -16.25 4.69 -10.53
CA LYS A 106 -16.83 5.96 -10.99
C LYS A 106 -15.87 7.14 -10.73
N THR A 107 -15.04 7.02 -9.74
CA THR A 107 -14.14 8.08 -9.28
C THR A 107 -12.66 7.79 -9.57
N HIS A 108 -12.27 6.51 -9.67
CA HIS A 108 -10.89 6.09 -9.89
C HIS A 108 -10.68 5.38 -11.23
N ILE A 109 -9.59 5.75 -11.91
CA ILE A 109 -9.16 5.07 -13.14
C ILE A 109 -8.08 4.06 -12.75
N VAL A 110 -8.50 2.82 -12.49
CA VAL A 110 -7.63 1.75 -12.03
C VAL A 110 -7.05 0.96 -13.21
N SER A 111 -5.74 0.76 -13.23
CA SER A 111 -5.02 -0.08 -14.21
C SER A 111 -4.97 -1.54 -13.79
N CYS A 112 -4.78 -1.78 -12.51
CA CYS A 112 -4.50 -3.10 -11.98
C CYS A 112 -5.09 -3.29 -10.59
N VAL A 113 -5.53 -4.51 -10.31
CA VAL A 113 -6.02 -4.93 -8.99
C VAL A 113 -5.23 -6.14 -8.54
N PHE A 114 -4.72 -6.08 -7.31
CA PHE A 114 -4.06 -7.20 -6.65
C PHE A 114 -4.94 -7.78 -5.54
N PHE A 115 -4.87 -9.10 -5.38
CA PHE A 115 -5.51 -9.83 -4.30
C PHE A 115 -4.47 -10.60 -3.49
N THR A 116 -4.49 -10.47 -2.18
CA THR A 116 -3.57 -11.16 -1.26
C THR A 116 -4.25 -11.55 0.05
N GLY A 117 -3.62 -12.42 0.81
CA GLY A 117 -4.12 -12.93 2.08
C GLY A 117 -4.97 -14.19 1.95
N ILE A 118 -5.17 -14.85 3.10
CA ILE A 118 -5.83 -16.16 3.16
C ILE A 118 -7.27 -16.15 2.63
N GLY A 119 -7.97 -15.00 2.75
CA GLY A 119 -9.33 -14.85 2.26
C GLY A 119 -9.46 -15.00 0.74
N PHE A 120 -8.36 -14.85 0.01
CA PHE A 120 -8.34 -15.00 -1.44
C PHE A 120 -7.76 -16.34 -1.92
N TYR A 121 -7.53 -17.33 -1.06
CA TYR A 121 -7.12 -18.67 -1.50
C TYR A 121 -8.15 -19.32 -2.40
N ASP A 122 -9.44 -19.21 -2.07
CA ASP A 122 -10.56 -19.68 -2.89
C ASP A 122 -10.99 -18.63 -3.89
N ASN A 123 -11.51 -19.06 -5.03
CA ASN A 123 -11.99 -18.17 -6.11
C ASN A 123 -13.47 -17.81 -5.92
N TRP A 124 -13.82 -17.27 -4.74
CA TRP A 124 -15.20 -16.88 -4.43
C TRP A 124 -15.65 -15.58 -5.15
N TYR A 125 -14.72 -14.72 -5.53
CA TYR A 125 -14.95 -13.40 -6.14
C TYR A 125 -15.04 -13.43 -7.68
N ARG A 126 -15.79 -14.38 -8.22
CA ARG A 126 -15.85 -14.62 -9.69
C ARG A 126 -16.49 -13.47 -10.47
N LYS A 127 -17.59 -12.89 -9.95
CA LYS A 127 -18.29 -11.77 -10.58
C LYS A 127 -17.41 -10.52 -10.53
N SER A 128 -16.82 -10.27 -9.39
CA SER A 128 -15.87 -9.16 -9.18
C SER A 128 -14.64 -9.30 -10.08
N ALA A 129 -14.04 -10.47 -10.16
CA ALA A 129 -12.92 -10.74 -11.07
C ALA A 129 -13.29 -10.53 -12.54
N ALA A 130 -14.47 -10.96 -12.96
CA ALA A 130 -14.96 -10.76 -14.32
C ALA A 130 -15.15 -9.26 -14.64
N GLU A 131 -15.64 -8.46 -13.68
CA GLU A 131 -15.77 -7.01 -13.83
C GLU A 131 -14.42 -6.33 -13.96
N ILE A 132 -13.46 -6.71 -13.11
CA ILE A 132 -12.09 -6.18 -13.16
C ILE A 132 -11.46 -6.50 -14.52
N CYS A 133 -11.50 -7.76 -14.94
CA CYS A 133 -10.83 -8.23 -16.16
C CYS A 133 -11.42 -7.68 -17.48
N ARG A 134 -12.54 -6.99 -17.45
CA ARG A 134 -13.09 -6.30 -18.65
C ARG A 134 -12.17 -5.20 -19.18
N ARG A 135 -11.50 -4.47 -18.31
CA ARG A 135 -10.70 -3.28 -18.68
C ARG A 135 -9.40 -3.13 -17.89
N ARG A 136 -9.13 -4.01 -16.93
CA ARG A 136 -8.04 -3.93 -15.98
C ARG A 136 -7.32 -5.26 -15.89
N LYS A 137 -6.12 -5.25 -15.33
CA LYS A 137 -5.39 -6.46 -15.00
C LYS A 137 -5.73 -6.87 -13.57
N ALA A 138 -5.87 -8.16 -13.33
CA ALA A 138 -6.07 -8.74 -12.00
C ALA A 138 -4.97 -9.75 -11.71
N PHE A 139 -4.36 -9.64 -10.54
CA PHE A 139 -3.32 -10.54 -10.08
C PHE A 139 -3.63 -11.04 -8.68
N LYS A 140 -3.28 -12.29 -8.43
CA LYS A 140 -3.32 -12.88 -7.10
C LYS A 140 -1.91 -13.24 -6.70
N GLY A 141 -1.44 -12.72 -5.56
CA GLY A 141 -0.09 -12.95 -5.05
C GLY A 141 -0.09 -13.13 -3.55
N MET A 142 0.47 -14.26 -3.06
CA MET A 142 0.58 -14.52 -1.63
C MET A 142 1.86 -13.94 -1.02
N ASN A 143 2.91 -13.78 -1.82
CA ASN A 143 4.22 -13.30 -1.39
C ASN A 143 4.46 -11.81 -1.71
N LEU A 144 3.43 -11.08 -2.10
CA LEU A 144 3.52 -9.69 -2.57
C LEU A 144 4.34 -8.80 -1.64
N PHE A 145 4.10 -8.89 -0.32
CA PHE A 145 4.82 -8.09 0.66
C PHE A 145 6.27 -8.52 0.84
N ALA A 146 6.55 -9.83 0.81
CA ALA A 146 7.92 -10.34 0.89
C ALA A 146 8.74 -9.95 -0.34
N ASP A 147 8.16 -10.07 -1.53
CA ASP A 147 8.79 -9.67 -2.78
C ASP A 147 9.03 -8.15 -2.81
N GLY A 148 8.05 -7.36 -2.36
CA GLY A 148 8.17 -5.91 -2.24
C GLY A 148 9.24 -5.48 -1.22
N ALA A 149 9.37 -6.19 -0.10
CA ALA A 149 10.43 -5.93 0.86
C ALA A 149 11.82 -6.20 0.26
N ALA A 150 11.98 -7.31 -0.47
CA ALA A 150 13.24 -7.65 -1.13
C ALA A 150 13.65 -6.59 -2.16
N VAL A 151 12.69 -6.12 -2.98
CA VAL A 151 12.93 -5.07 -3.99
C VAL A 151 13.29 -3.74 -3.35
N SER A 152 12.62 -3.36 -2.26
CA SER A 152 12.81 -2.07 -1.59
C SER A 152 14.24 -1.85 -1.07
N ILE A 153 15.02 -2.91 -0.92
CA ILE A 153 16.42 -2.86 -0.47
C ILE A 153 17.38 -2.66 -1.65
N GLN A 154 17.00 -3.12 -2.84
CA GLN A 154 17.89 -3.20 -4.01
C GLN A 154 17.78 -1.99 -4.94
N ASP A 155 16.70 -1.25 -4.88
CA ASP A 155 16.34 -0.29 -5.93
C ASP A 155 16.68 1.15 -5.53
N GLU A 156 17.82 1.65 -6.06
CA GLU A 156 18.20 3.06 -5.93
C GLU A 156 17.31 4.01 -6.75
N GLU A 157 16.63 3.50 -7.77
CA GLU A 157 15.79 4.29 -8.70
C GLU A 157 14.58 4.93 -8.00
N TYR A 158 14.16 4.37 -6.85
CA TYR A 158 12.98 4.83 -6.11
C TYR A 158 13.29 5.66 -4.87
N LYS A 159 14.56 6.03 -4.64
CA LYS A 159 14.96 6.86 -3.49
C LYS A 159 14.31 8.25 -3.48
N ASP A 160 14.01 8.77 -4.67
CA ASP A 160 13.40 10.10 -4.85
C ASP A 160 11.87 10.07 -4.90
N ILE A 161 11.26 8.91 -4.64
CA ILE A 161 9.80 8.79 -4.59
C ILE A 161 9.32 9.06 -3.17
N LEU A 162 8.51 10.09 -3.04
CA LEU A 162 7.83 10.40 -1.80
C LEU A 162 6.57 9.54 -1.66
N ILE A 163 6.55 8.66 -0.66
CA ILE A 163 5.38 7.84 -0.33
C ILE A 163 4.63 8.50 0.83
N LEU A 164 3.39 8.89 0.58
CA LEU A 164 2.48 9.47 1.55
C LEU A 164 1.36 8.46 1.86
N CYS A 165 1.33 7.99 3.09
CA CYS A 165 0.35 7.02 3.58
C CYS A 165 0.02 7.31 5.04
N GLU A 166 -0.90 6.56 5.62
CA GLU A 166 -1.19 6.65 7.05
C GLU A 166 0.09 6.48 7.89
N GLY A 167 0.22 7.29 8.95
CA GLY A 167 1.40 7.32 9.80
C GLY A 167 2.57 8.15 9.28
N LYS A 168 2.44 8.79 8.11
CA LYS A 168 3.46 9.70 7.55
C LYS A 168 2.96 11.13 7.44
N THR A 169 3.88 12.07 7.63
CA THR A 169 3.58 13.51 7.47
C THR A 169 3.32 13.84 6.00
N LEU A 170 2.24 14.59 5.74
CA LEU A 170 1.88 15.03 4.38
C LEU A 170 2.57 16.34 3.99
N LEU A 171 3.05 17.10 4.97
CA LEU A 171 3.59 18.45 4.79
C LEU A 171 4.98 18.55 5.40
N ASN A 172 5.80 19.47 4.83
CA ASN A 172 6.98 19.95 5.51
C ASN A 172 6.56 20.95 6.58
N ILE A 173 7.07 20.79 7.79
CA ILE A 173 6.86 21.71 8.89
C ILE A 173 8.23 22.23 9.31
N GLY A 174 8.41 23.53 9.28
CA GLY A 174 9.63 24.20 9.69
C GLY A 174 9.34 25.53 10.37
N ILE A 175 10.36 26.10 10.95
CA ILE A 175 10.35 27.45 11.51
C ILE A 175 11.44 28.26 10.84
N LEU A 176 11.18 29.54 10.62
CA LEU A 176 12.21 30.51 10.25
C LEU A 176 12.91 30.94 11.52
N ILE A 177 14.22 30.80 11.55
CA ILE A 177 15.07 31.25 12.66
C ILE A 177 16.03 32.32 12.13
N GLU A 178 16.27 33.31 12.92
CA GLU A 178 17.32 34.31 12.64
C GLU A 178 18.64 33.83 13.28
N LYS A 179 19.64 33.67 12.45
CA LYS A 179 20.98 33.28 12.88
C LYS A 179 22.00 34.24 12.26
N GLU A 180 22.73 34.95 13.09
CA GLU A 180 23.76 35.90 12.65
C GLU A 180 23.25 36.96 11.66
N GLY A 181 21.96 37.39 11.81
CA GLY A 181 21.34 38.40 10.95
C GLY A 181 20.81 37.86 9.63
N ASN A 182 20.82 36.54 9.41
CA ASN A 182 20.20 35.87 8.24
C ASN A 182 19.02 35.02 8.68
N GLU A 183 17.97 34.98 7.86
CA GLU A 183 16.87 34.05 8.06
C GLU A 183 17.25 32.68 7.50
N GLU A 184 17.19 31.68 8.36
CA GLU A 184 17.40 30.26 7.99
C GLU A 184 16.12 29.45 8.27
N GLU A 185 15.75 28.58 7.36
CA GLU A 185 14.65 27.63 7.57
C GLU A 185 15.15 26.42 8.36
N PHE A 186 14.64 26.25 9.57
CA PHE A 186 14.88 25.05 10.38
C PHE A 186 13.73 24.05 10.15
N SER A 187 14.02 22.96 9.44
CA SER A 187 13.04 21.90 9.16
C SER A 187 12.86 21.04 10.41
N MET A 188 11.63 21.01 10.93
CA MET A 188 11.24 20.16 12.07
C MET A 188 10.75 18.79 11.61
N LEU A 189 9.90 18.75 10.57
CA LEU A 189 9.38 17.53 9.98
C LEU A 189 9.39 17.66 8.45
N ARG A 190 9.70 16.58 7.77
CA ARG A 190 9.65 16.52 6.30
C ARG A 190 8.51 15.62 5.85
N ALA A 191 7.85 15.98 4.75
CA ALA A 191 6.84 15.14 4.14
C ALA A 191 7.39 13.73 3.89
N GLY A 192 6.57 12.71 4.19
CA GLY A 192 6.96 11.30 4.12
C GLY A 192 7.72 10.76 5.34
N GLN A 193 8.07 11.61 6.29
CA GLN A 193 8.68 11.17 7.55
C GLN A 193 7.63 10.52 8.45
N SER A 194 8.00 9.43 9.11
CA SER A 194 7.12 8.79 10.10
C SER A 194 7.01 9.67 11.34
N TRP A 195 5.79 9.94 11.77
CA TRP A 195 5.51 10.71 12.99
C TRP A 195 5.48 9.84 14.26
N THR A 196 5.56 8.52 14.07
CA THR A 196 5.65 7.57 15.19
C THR A 196 7.08 7.27 15.62
N GLU A 197 8.07 7.75 14.89
CA GLU A 197 9.50 7.53 15.14
C GLU A 197 10.21 8.76 15.72
N SER A 198 9.47 9.80 16.08
CA SER A 198 10.00 11.04 16.68
C SER A 198 9.99 10.98 18.20
#